data_3ab984fa0859c68111cfafb8caf22ec7
#
_entry.id   3ab984fa0859c68111cfafb8caf22ec7
#
_cell.length_a   1.000
_cell.length_b   1.000
_cell.length_c   1.000
_cell.angle_alpha   90.00
_cell.angle_beta   90.00
_cell.angle_gamma   90.00
#
_symmetry.space_group_name_H-M   'P 1'
#
loop_
_entity.id
_entity.type
_entity.pdbx_description
1 polymer ?
#
loop_
_entity_poly.entity_id
_entity_poly.type
_entity_poly.pdbx_seq_one_letter_code
_entity_poly.pdbx_strand_id
1 'polypeptide(L)'
;MKDGGIVTEISLETIFDAENLQRAFESFEGKRDSCGADGVMISDLPEYWNANQVVIKDTIYSGNYSPGIVKQREIVSKIGKHRIISQINTIDRFLLRAMAQVISGRLDSEFSEYSYAYRENKGTLAAAEHAAFCMQEGKGGVQNWIFNIFLTAFPMIG
;
A
#
# COMPACT_ATOMS: atom_id res chain seq x y z
N MET A 1 -19.29 11.00 15.87
CA MET A 1 -19.68 10.47 14.58
C MET A 1 -18.83 11.20 13.55
N LYS A 2 -17.79 10.58 13.02
CA LYS A 2 -17.02 11.13 11.89
C LYS A 2 -17.64 10.51 10.65
N ASP A 3 -18.32 11.30 9.85
CA ASP A 3 -18.77 10.94 8.53
C ASP A 3 -17.53 10.64 7.68
N GLY A 4 -17.19 9.37 7.56
CA GLY A 4 -16.24 8.91 6.58
C GLY A 4 -16.87 9.15 5.21
N GLY A 5 -16.45 10.24 4.54
CA GLY A 5 -16.90 10.54 3.20
C GLY A 5 -16.70 9.31 2.33
N ILE A 6 -17.79 8.75 1.82
CA ILE A 6 -17.79 7.64 0.89
C ILE A 6 -17.08 8.16 -0.36
N VAL A 7 -15.86 7.69 -0.61
CA VAL A 7 -15.17 7.94 -1.86
C VAL A 7 -15.98 7.22 -2.96
N THR A 8 -16.81 7.97 -3.65
CA THR A 8 -17.77 7.44 -4.63
C THR A 8 -17.16 7.16 -5.99
N GLU A 9 -16.00 7.74 -6.29
CA GLU A 9 -15.35 7.65 -7.59
C GLU A 9 -13.83 7.49 -7.46
N ILE A 10 -13.25 6.63 -8.29
CA ILE A 10 -11.81 6.51 -8.45
C ILE A 10 -11.41 7.45 -9.59
N SER A 11 -10.93 8.63 -9.27
CA SER A 11 -10.45 9.63 -10.23
C SER A 11 -9.15 10.28 -9.75
N LEU A 12 -8.46 10.97 -10.64
CA LEU A 12 -7.25 11.71 -10.27
C LEU A 12 -7.58 12.85 -9.29
N GLU A 13 -8.75 13.44 -9.41
CA GLU A 13 -9.24 14.49 -8.52
C GLU A 13 -9.38 13.96 -7.09
N THR A 14 -9.99 12.78 -6.91
CA THR A 14 -10.12 12.16 -5.58
C THR A 14 -8.78 11.69 -5.01
N ILE A 15 -7.85 11.25 -5.86
CA ILE A 15 -6.49 10.87 -5.44
C ILE A 15 -5.72 12.10 -4.94
N PHE A 16 -5.84 13.25 -5.66
CA PHE A 16 -5.14 14.48 -5.32
C PHE A 16 -5.93 15.42 -4.40
N ASP A 17 -7.06 14.96 -3.86
CA ASP A 17 -7.80 15.70 -2.84
C ASP A 17 -6.93 15.96 -1.61
N ALA A 18 -7.09 17.15 -1.01
CA ALA A 18 -6.24 17.59 0.08
C ALA A 18 -6.32 16.69 1.31
N GLU A 19 -7.50 16.17 1.63
CA GLU A 19 -7.70 15.27 2.77
C GLU A 19 -7.04 13.90 2.49
N ASN A 20 -7.15 13.39 1.27
CA ASN A 20 -6.51 12.13 0.88
C ASN A 20 -4.98 12.24 0.92
N LEU A 21 -4.42 13.35 0.42
CA LEU A 21 -2.97 13.60 0.48
C LEU A 21 -2.50 13.76 1.93
N GLN A 22 -3.26 14.45 2.78
CA GLN A 22 -2.92 14.60 4.19
C GLN A 22 -2.85 13.23 4.89
N ARG A 23 -3.83 12.35 4.70
CA ARG A 23 -3.80 10.98 5.21
C ARG A 23 -2.62 10.16 4.67
N ALA A 24 -2.24 10.39 3.41
CA ALA A 24 -1.06 9.76 2.85
C ALA A 24 0.21 10.22 3.56
N PHE A 25 0.40 11.52 3.83
CA PHE A 25 1.53 12.03 4.62
C PHE A 25 1.57 11.43 6.03
N GLU A 26 0.46 11.42 6.74
CA GLU A 26 0.36 10.86 8.09
C GLU A 26 0.77 9.37 8.15
N SER A 27 0.53 8.62 7.09
CA SER A 27 0.94 7.21 7.01
C SER A 27 2.46 7.00 7.02
N PHE A 28 3.24 8.05 6.81
CA PHE A 28 4.70 8.04 6.81
C PHE A 28 5.34 8.58 8.10
N GLU A 29 4.57 9.15 9.03
CA GLU A 29 5.13 9.81 10.22
C GLU A 29 6.04 8.92 11.05
N GLY A 30 5.70 7.63 11.22
CA GLY A 30 6.53 6.67 11.94
C GLY A 30 7.78 6.18 11.19
N LYS A 31 8.06 6.70 9.98
CA LYS A 31 9.13 6.24 9.09
C LYS A 31 10.05 7.36 8.61
N ARG A 32 10.08 8.48 9.32
CA ARG A 32 10.79 9.71 8.92
C ARG A 32 12.27 9.50 8.59
N ASP A 33 12.94 8.57 9.27
CA ASP A 33 14.36 8.28 9.08
C ASP A 33 14.66 7.36 7.88
N SER A 34 13.64 6.98 7.10
CA SER A 34 13.83 6.15 5.91
C SER A 34 13.85 7.02 4.65
N CYS A 35 14.62 6.58 3.64
CA CYS A 35 14.70 7.23 2.34
C CYS A 35 14.21 6.32 1.21
N GLY A 36 13.89 6.91 0.07
CA GLY A 36 13.63 6.20 -1.18
C GLY A 36 14.89 5.79 -1.93
N ALA A 37 14.71 5.19 -3.10
CA ALA A 37 15.80 4.84 -4.01
C ALA A 37 16.55 6.08 -4.55
N ASP A 38 15.88 7.21 -4.58
CA ASP A 38 16.39 8.55 -4.93
C ASP A 38 17.24 9.19 -3.82
N GLY A 39 17.23 8.62 -2.62
CA GLY A 39 17.91 9.21 -1.46
C GLY A 39 17.10 10.30 -0.75
N VAL A 40 15.91 10.66 -1.24
CA VAL A 40 15.03 11.62 -0.58
C VAL A 40 14.49 11.01 0.71
N MET A 41 14.70 11.73 1.84
CA MET A 41 14.20 11.29 3.13
C MET A 41 12.69 11.49 3.21
N ILE A 42 12.03 10.64 3.98
CA ILE A 42 10.59 10.81 4.24
C ILE A 42 10.30 12.10 5.02
N SER A 43 11.24 12.54 5.87
CA SER A 43 11.14 13.85 6.54
C SER A 43 11.02 15.02 5.58
N ASP A 44 11.65 14.93 4.41
CA ASP A 44 11.73 16.01 3.41
C ASP A 44 10.57 15.94 2.40
N LEU A 45 9.77 14.87 2.45
CA LEU A 45 8.67 14.63 1.52
C LEU A 45 7.65 15.79 1.44
N PRO A 46 7.22 16.42 2.56
CA PRO A 46 6.27 17.53 2.49
C PRO A 46 6.83 18.74 1.72
N GLU A 47 8.09 19.09 1.97
CA GLU A 47 8.77 20.18 1.27
C GLU A 47 8.96 19.85 -0.20
N TYR A 48 9.43 18.64 -0.50
CA TYR A 48 9.59 18.14 -1.86
C TYR A 48 8.27 18.19 -2.65
N TRP A 49 7.17 17.73 -2.02
CA TRP A 49 5.84 17.77 -2.62
C TRP A 49 5.42 19.21 -2.91
N ASN A 50 5.52 20.12 -1.94
CA ASN A 50 5.13 21.50 -2.10
C ASN A 50 5.87 22.20 -3.24
N ALA A 51 7.15 21.89 -3.42
CA ALA A 51 7.96 22.45 -4.49
C ALA A 51 7.62 21.88 -5.88
N ASN A 52 7.19 20.62 -5.96
CA ASN A 52 7.11 19.89 -7.24
C ASN A 52 5.68 19.46 -7.63
N GLN A 53 4.67 19.64 -6.77
CA GLN A 53 3.33 19.08 -6.98
C GLN A 53 2.67 19.50 -8.30
N VAL A 54 2.91 20.73 -8.77
CA VAL A 54 2.31 21.21 -10.03
C VAL A 54 2.84 20.38 -11.19
N VAL A 55 4.15 20.25 -11.30
CA VAL A 55 4.81 19.49 -12.38
C VAL A 55 4.43 18.01 -12.30
N ILE A 56 4.41 17.43 -11.10
CA ILE A 56 4.05 16.03 -10.90
C ILE A 56 2.60 15.78 -11.34
N LYS A 57 1.66 16.63 -10.90
CA LYS A 57 0.25 16.53 -11.30
C LYS A 57 0.10 16.66 -12.81
N ASP A 58 0.72 17.66 -13.43
CA ASP A 58 0.64 17.88 -14.89
C ASP A 58 1.17 16.69 -15.68
N THR A 59 2.26 16.07 -15.24
CA THR A 59 2.80 14.86 -15.91
C THR A 59 1.87 13.65 -15.73
N ILE A 60 1.20 13.53 -14.58
CA ILE A 60 0.23 12.45 -14.35
C ILE A 60 -1.05 12.68 -15.19
N TYR A 61 -1.60 13.88 -15.18
CA TYR A 61 -2.80 14.21 -15.97
C TYR A 61 -2.57 14.06 -17.48
N SER A 62 -1.37 14.36 -17.95
CA SER A 62 -0.99 14.19 -19.36
C SER A 62 -0.59 12.75 -19.74
N GLY A 63 -0.55 11.82 -18.78
CA GLY A 63 -0.11 10.43 -18.98
C GLY A 63 1.41 10.27 -19.23
N ASN A 64 2.19 11.29 -18.94
CA ASN A 64 3.64 11.32 -19.18
C ASN A 64 4.47 11.06 -17.91
N TYR A 65 3.82 10.75 -16.79
CA TYR A 65 4.54 10.44 -15.56
C TYR A 65 5.34 9.15 -15.71
N SER A 66 6.63 9.22 -15.44
CA SER A 66 7.52 8.06 -15.40
C SER A 66 8.01 7.84 -13.98
N PRO A 67 7.67 6.71 -13.34
CA PRO A 67 8.21 6.37 -12.03
C PRO A 67 9.73 6.29 -12.05
N GLY A 68 10.34 6.55 -10.90
CA GLY A 68 11.78 6.45 -10.75
C GLY A 68 12.28 5.00 -10.75
N ILE A 69 13.61 4.89 -10.72
CA ILE A 69 14.28 3.58 -10.70
C ILE A 69 13.98 2.82 -9.40
N VAL A 70 13.86 1.51 -9.52
CA VAL A 70 13.73 0.60 -8.38
C VAL A 70 15.10 0.03 -8.04
N LYS A 71 15.58 0.26 -6.81
CA LYS A 71 16.79 -0.37 -6.29
C LYS A 71 16.45 -1.63 -5.51
N GLN A 72 17.14 -2.72 -5.81
CA GLN A 72 17.02 -3.94 -5.03
C GLN A 72 18.06 -3.98 -3.92
N ARG A 73 17.63 -4.37 -2.73
CA ARG A 73 18.50 -4.63 -1.56
C ARG A 73 18.23 -6.00 -1.00
N GLU A 74 19.30 -6.73 -0.73
CA GLU A 74 19.21 -7.98 -0.01
C GLU A 74 19.24 -7.70 1.50
N ILE A 75 18.28 -8.26 2.23
CA ILE A 75 18.21 -8.21 3.69
C ILE A 75 18.27 -9.64 4.21
N VAL A 76 19.18 -9.85 5.16
CA VAL A 76 19.29 -11.12 5.89
C VAL A 76 18.49 -10.99 7.18
N SER A 77 17.49 -11.84 7.38
CA SER A 77 16.72 -11.88 8.61
C SER A 77 17.56 -12.44 9.78
N LYS A 78 17.12 -12.19 11.03
CA LYS A 78 17.78 -12.72 12.23
C LYS A 78 17.95 -14.25 12.24
N ILE A 79 17.14 -14.97 11.46
CA ILE A 79 17.19 -16.43 11.30
C ILE A 79 17.94 -16.86 10.03
N GLY A 80 18.75 -15.98 9.43
CA GLY A 80 19.56 -16.27 8.26
C GLY A 80 18.80 -16.36 6.93
N LYS A 81 17.50 -16.05 6.88
CA LYS A 81 16.73 -16.06 5.63
C LYS A 81 17.00 -14.78 4.83
N HIS A 82 17.43 -14.97 3.60
CA HIS A 82 17.65 -13.90 2.63
C HIS A 82 16.33 -13.44 2.02
N ARG A 83 16.15 -12.12 1.90
CA ARG A 83 15.00 -11.50 1.22
C ARG A 83 15.49 -10.34 0.36
N ILE A 84 15.04 -10.30 -0.88
CA ILE A 84 15.24 -9.15 -1.76
C ILE A 84 14.09 -8.17 -1.50
N ILE A 85 14.43 -6.93 -1.16
CA ILE A 85 13.48 -5.84 -1.01
C ILE A 85 13.69 -4.85 -2.15
N SER A 86 12.60 -4.52 -2.84
CA SER A 86 12.58 -3.47 -3.84
C SER A 86 12.31 -2.12 -3.17
N GLN A 87 13.26 -1.20 -3.32
CA GLN A 87 13.16 0.17 -2.82
C GLN A 87 12.82 1.09 -3.99
N ILE A 88 11.70 1.76 -3.92
CA ILE A 88 11.23 2.76 -4.89
C ILE A 88 11.50 4.17 -4.35
N ASN A 89 11.38 5.19 -5.19
CA ASN A 89 11.55 6.59 -4.80
C ASN A 89 10.53 7.02 -3.76
N THR A 90 10.89 8.00 -2.94
CA THR A 90 9.99 8.50 -1.87
C THR A 90 8.71 9.09 -2.44
N ILE A 91 8.81 9.86 -3.54
CA ILE A 91 7.63 10.44 -4.18
C ILE A 91 6.72 9.38 -4.79
N ASP A 92 7.28 8.35 -5.43
CA ASP A 92 6.49 7.24 -5.98
C ASP A 92 5.74 6.49 -4.88
N ARG A 93 6.39 6.26 -3.73
CA ARG A 93 5.73 5.66 -2.54
C ARG A 93 4.56 6.48 -2.05
N PHE A 94 4.71 7.81 -2.02
CA PHE A 94 3.66 8.74 -1.63
C PHE A 94 2.47 8.70 -2.58
N LEU A 95 2.72 8.78 -3.89
CA LEU A 95 1.68 8.69 -4.90
C LEU A 95 0.93 7.35 -4.85
N LEU A 96 1.68 6.24 -4.76
CA LEU A 96 1.10 4.90 -4.60
C LEU A 96 0.24 4.79 -3.32
N ARG A 97 0.67 5.43 -2.23
CA ARG A 97 -0.12 5.44 -0.98
C ARG A 97 -1.43 6.21 -1.16
N ALA A 98 -1.38 7.40 -1.77
CA ALA A 98 -2.57 8.20 -2.06
C ALA A 98 -3.57 7.45 -2.97
N MET A 99 -3.06 6.79 -4.01
CA MET A 99 -3.87 5.94 -4.90
C MET A 99 -4.48 4.75 -4.15
N ALA A 100 -3.68 4.03 -3.37
CA ALA A 100 -4.13 2.84 -2.63
C ALA A 100 -5.25 3.17 -1.64
N GLN A 101 -5.22 4.34 -0.99
CA GLN A 101 -6.28 4.77 -0.07
C GLN A 101 -7.64 4.91 -0.77
N VAL A 102 -7.64 5.56 -1.94
CA VAL A 102 -8.87 5.76 -2.74
C VAL A 102 -9.38 4.42 -3.28
N ILE A 103 -8.49 3.62 -3.88
CA ILE A 103 -8.84 2.33 -4.48
C ILE A 103 -9.36 1.36 -3.42
N SER A 104 -8.65 1.24 -2.30
CA SER A 104 -9.05 0.34 -1.21
C SER A 104 -10.39 0.76 -0.61
N GLY A 105 -10.61 2.04 -0.39
CA GLY A 105 -11.89 2.55 0.14
C GLY A 105 -13.07 2.24 -0.79
N ARG A 106 -12.85 2.27 -2.11
CA ARG A 106 -13.91 1.97 -3.09
C ARG A 106 -14.15 0.47 -3.26
N LEU A 107 -13.08 -0.33 -3.26
CA LEU A 107 -13.18 -1.76 -3.54
C LEU A 107 -13.41 -2.62 -2.30
N ASP A 108 -13.30 -2.06 -1.09
CA ASP A 108 -13.40 -2.86 0.15
C ASP A 108 -14.74 -3.61 0.26
N SER A 109 -15.83 -2.99 -0.17
CA SER A 109 -17.16 -3.60 -0.17
C SER A 109 -17.32 -4.75 -1.18
N GLU A 110 -16.47 -4.80 -2.20
CA GLU A 110 -16.51 -5.84 -3.24
C GLU A 110 -15.76 -7.12 -2.81
N PHE A 111 -14.93 -7.01 -1.78
CA PHE A 111 -14.19 -8.17 -1.26
C PHE A 111 -15.08 -9.07 -0.43
N SER A 112 -14.85 -10.37 -0.54
CA SER A 112 -15.48 -11.35 0.35
C SER A 112 -15.31 -10.97 1.83
N GLU A 113 -16.34 -11.19 2.64
CA GLU A 113 -16.29 -11.00 4.10
C GLU A 113 -15.18 -11.85 4.76
N TYR A 114 -14.78 -12.95 4.13
CA TYR A 114 -13.71 -13.86 4.56
C TYR A 114 -12.31 -13.44 4.11
N SER A 115 -12.18 -12.31 3.41
CA SER A 115 -10.89 -11.72 3.04
C SER A 115 -10.41 -10.79 4.15
N TYR A 116 -9.27 -11.10 4.79
CA TYR A 116 -8.74 -10.36 5.94
C TYR A 116 -7.43 -9.63 5.67
N ALA A 117 -6.67 -10.05 4.66
CA ALA A 117 -5.35 -9.50 4.40
C ALA A 117 -5.42 -8.10 3.77
N TYR A 118 -4.60 -7.19 4.29
CA TYR A 118 -4.43 -5.82 3.76
C TYR A 118 -5.72 -4.97 3.72
N ARG A 119 -6.68 -5.28 4.55
CA ARG A 119 -7.94 -4.51 4.68
C ARG A 119 -7.96 -3.77 6.01
N GLU A 120 -8.55 -2.57 5.99
CA GLU A 120 -8.75 -1.77 7.20
C GLU A 120 -9.66 -2.49 8.18
N ASN A 121 -9.33 -2.42 9.47
CA ASN A 121 -10.05 -3.09 10.56
C ASN A 121 -10.17 -4.62 10.41
N LYS A 122 -9.49 -5.23 9.45
CA LYS A 122 -9.37 -6.68 9.29
C LYS A 122 -7.89 -7.08 9.36
N GLY A 123 -7.61 -8.22 9.97
CA GLY A 123 -6.23 -8.65 10.14
C GLY A 123 -6.17 -10.07 10.70
N THR A 124 -4.98 -10.48 11.11
CA THR A 124 -4.72 -11.84 11.58
C THR A 124 -5.60 -12.22 12.79
N LEU A 125 -5.82 -11.27 13.70
CA LEU A 125 -6.66 -11.52 14.88
C LEU A 125 -8.12 -11.79 14.49
N ALA A 126 -8.71 -10.89 13.69
CA ALA A 126 -10.09 -11.07 13.22
C ALA A 126 -10.27 -12.35 12.40
N ALA A 127 -9.27 -12.73 11.60
CA ALA A 127 -9.27 -14.00 10.87
C ALA A 127 -9.26 -15.21 11.82
N ALA A 128 -8.44 -15.16 12.89
CA ALA A 128 -8.35 -16.21 13.87
C ALA A 128 -9.64 -16.34 14.70
N GLU A 129 -10.23 -15.23 15.12
CA GLU A 129 -11.50 -15.20 15.83
C GLU A 129 -12.64 -15.80 15.00
N HIS A 130 -12.70 -15.44 13.71
CA HIS A 130 -13.70 -16.01 12.81
C HIS A 130 -13.46 -17.52 12.57
N ALA A 131 -12.22 -17.94 12.40
CA ALA A 131 -11.90 -19.37 12.29
C ALA A 131 -12.32 -20.14 13.56
N ALA A 132 -12.06 -19.61 14.76
CA ALA A 132 -12.49 -20.21 16.02
C ALA A 132 -14.01 -20.31 16.13
N PHE A 133 -14.72 -19.26 15.73
CA PHE A 133 -16.18 -19.26 15.66
C PHE A 133 -16.71 -20.35 14.73
N CYS A 134 -16.17 -20.47 13.52
CA CYS A 134 -16.55 -21.52 12.57
C CYS A 134 -16.32 -22.93 13.12
N MET A 135 -15.24 -23.14 13.88
CA MET A 135 -14.98 -24.43 14.54
C MET A 135 -16.01 -24.75 15.63
N GLN A 136 -16.44 -23.76 16.42
CA GLN A 136 -17.48 -23.93 17.44
C GLN A 136 -18.83 -24.27 16.80
N GLU A 137 -19.15 -23.74 15.64
CA GLU A 137 -20.33 -24.02 14.84
C GLU A 137 -20.33 -25.43 14.21
N GLY A 138 -19.32 -26.25 14.48
CA GLY A 138 -19.20 -27.61 13.95
C GLY A 138 -18.70 -27.69 12.51
N LYS A 139 -18.21 -26.58 11.92
CA LYS A 139 -17.53 -26.58 10.64
C LYS A 139 -16.12 -27.11 10.86
N GLY A 140 -15.99 -28.45 10.87
CA GLY A 140 -14.76 -29.14 11.21
C GLY A 140 -13.78 -29.18 10.04
N GLY A 141 -12.58 -28.68 10.26
CA GLY A 141 -11.40 -28.84 9.41
C GLY A 141 -10.81 -27.52 8.93
N VAL A 142 -9.59 -27.24 9.38
CA VAL A 142 -8.76 -26.11 8.85
C VAL A 142 -7.79 -26.68 7.82
N GLN A 143 -7.95 -26.28 6.56
CA GLN A 143 -6.95 -26.56 5.51
C GLN A 143 -6.11 -25.32 5.25
N ASN A 144 -4.80 -25.44 5.43
CA ASN A 144 -3.85 -24.38 5.11
C ASN A 144 -3.25 -24.64 3.71
N TRP A 145 -3.59 -23.77 2.74
CA TRP A 145 -3.05 -23.80 1.39
C TRP A 145 -2.04 -22.66 1.22
N ILE A 146 -0.77 -23.01 1.06
CA ILE A 146 0.29 -22.06 0.70
C ILE A 146 0.61 -22.21 -0.79
N PHE A 147 0.14 -21.27 -1.61
CA PHE A 147 0.48 -21.23 -3.03
C PHE A 147 1.84 -20.54 -3.21
N ASN A 148 2.90 -21.34 -3.31
CA ASN A 148 4.26 -20.83 -3.58
C ASN A 148 4.44 -20.27 -5.01
N ILE A 149 3.45 -20.41 -5.88
CA ILE A 149 3.52 -20.11 -7.31
C ILE A 149 3.52 -18.62 -7.60
N PHE A 150 2.97 -17.80 -6.71
CA PHE A 150 2.81 -16.36 -6.99
C PHE A 150 4.11 -15.54 -6.99
N LEU A 151 5.18 -16.06 -6.40
CA LEU A 151 6.46 -15.34 -6.31
C LEU A 151 7.47 -15.72 -7.41
N THR A 152 7.19 -16.76 -8.19
CA THR A 152 8.09 -17.21 -9.26
C THR A 152 7.55 -17.01 -10.67
N ALA A 153 6.30 -16.57 -10.83
CA ALA A 153 5.62 -16.50 -12.12
C ALA A 153 5.72 -15.12 -12.83
N PHE A 154 6.36 -14.13 -12.24
CA PHE A 154 6.68 -12.90 -12.96
C PHE A 154 8.15 -12.92 -13.38
N PRO A 155 8.45 -13.26 -14.65
CA PRO A 155 9.77 -13.01 -15.19
C PRO A 155 9.97 -11.48 -15.18
N MET A 156 10.96 -11.04 -14.44
CA MET A 156 11.43 -9.66 -14.52
C MET A 156 11.86 -9.44 -15.97
N ILE A 157 11.08 -8.66 -16.71
CA ILE A 157 11.50 -8.17 -18.02
C ILE A 157 12.67 -7.21 -17.75
N GLY A 158 13.85 -7.62 -18.18
CA GLY A 158 15.08 -6.84 -18.14
C GLY A 158 15.06 -5.65 -19.11
#